data_d39bf5978dbdfd33eb3ad20b5270ae8c
#
_entry.id   d39bf5978dbdfd33eb3ad20b5270ae8c
#
_cell.length_a   1.000
_cell.length_b   1.000
_cell.length_c   1.000
_cell.angle_alpha   90.00
_cell.angle_beta   90.00
_cell.angle_gamma   90.00
#
_symmetry.space_group_name_H-M   'P 1'
#
loop_
_entity.id
_entity.type
_entity.pdbx_description
1 polymer ?
#
loop_
_entity_poly.entity_id
_entity_poly.type
_entity_poly.pdbx_seq_one_letter_code
_entity_poly.pdbx_strand_id
1 'polypeptide(L)'
;MLKEINPALYDRLKKIDCSDEFFHFLDRKLRKSVRINTLKARIDYVLERLRILDERIPWCREGFYVKTNEFSCVPEHQLGIIFPQSSVSMIPPLLLDLKPGIKVLDLCASPGAKTTQIAQYMENEGCIVANDVKMERVNVLISNLQKCGVLIAKVTMMDGRKFAKFEKKFDAVLVDAPCSNIGMIRKKYSYAKFWSLKLSIDLSKLQKELILAGYRALKPGGVLVYSTCSLEPLENEAVVDHLLRNTNAEILEIDLPLKSLEGFKKFENLEFLEEVRKCLRIHPQMNDTEGFFVAKILKS
;
A
#
# COMPACT_ATOMS: atom_id res chain seq x y z
N MET A 1 -15.94 11.81 -18.73
CA MET A 1 -14.53 11.70 -19.13
C MET A 1 -14.02 10.26 -19.11
N LEU A 2 -14.14 9.46 -18.02
CA LEU A 2 -13.64 8.08 -17.97
C LEU A 2 -14.21 7.16 -19.05
N LYS A 3 -15.55 7.24 -19.28
CA LYS A 3 -16.25 6.44 -20.29
C LYS A 3 -15.75 6.67 -21.72
N GLU A 4 -15.26 7.86 -22.06
CA GLU A 4 -14.70 8.20 -23.35
C GLU A 4 -13.27 7.66 -23.52
N ILE A 5 -12.50 7.66 -22.43
CA ILE A 5 -11.10 7.23 -22.43
C ILE A 5 -10.98 5.70 -22.46
N ASN A 6 -11.77 5.02 -21.64
CA ASN A 6 -11.79 3.56 -21.56
C ASN A 6 -13.20 3.05 -21.16
N PRO A 7 -14.08 2.78 -22.14
CA PRO A 7 -15.41 2.27 -21.88
C PRO A 7 -15.41 0.96 -21.08
N ALA A 8 -14.48 0.05 -21.37
CA ALA A 8 -14.38 -1.23 -20.69
C ALA A 8 -14.04 -1.07 -19.19
N LEU A 9 -13.15 -0.14 -18.85
CA LEU A 9 -12.87 0.19 -17.46
C LEU A 9 -14.06 0.85 -16.78
N TYR A 10 -14.74 1.77 -17.46
CA TYR A 10 -15.95 2.40 -16.93
C TYR A 10 -17.00 1.35 -16.55
N ASP A 11 -17.32 0.42 -17.46
CA ASP A 11 -18.27 -0.64 -17.21
C ASP A 11 -17.79 -1.59 -16.08
N ARG A 12 -16.50 -1.84 -15.98
CA ARG A 12 -15.90 -2.62 -14.91
C ARG A 12 -16.05 -1.95 -13.55
N LEU A 13 -15.71 -0.66 -13.46
CA LEU A 13 -15.84 0.11 -12.22
C LEU A 13 -17.30 0.27 -11.80
N LYS A 14 -18.24 0.38 -12.75
CA LYS A 14 -19.67 0.42 -12.45
C LYS A 14 -20.19 -0.85 -11.79
N LYS A 15 -19.57 -1.99 -12.04
CA LYS A 15 -19.88 -3.25 -11.33
C LYS A 15 -19.29 -3.29 -9.92
N ILE A 16 -18.21 -2.54 -9.66
CA ILE A 16 -17.55 -2.46 -8.36
C ILE A 16 -18.28 -1.45 -7.46
N ASP A 17 -18.61 -0.28 -8.01
CA ASP A 17 -19.39 0.78 -7.35
C ASP A 17 -20.19 1.54 -8.40
N CYS A 18 -21.52 1.44 -8.33
CA CYS A 18 -22.41 2.09 -9.29
C CYS A 18 -22.87 3.48 -8.85
N SER A 19 -22.41 4.00 -7.71
CA SER A 19 -22.84 5.30 -7.19
C SER A 19 -22.30 6.46 -8.03
N ASP A 20 -23.14 7.47 -8.26
CA ASP A 20 -22.71 8.69 -8.94
C ASP A 20 -21.62 9.42 -8.16
N GLU A 21 -21.63 9.34 -6.84
CA GLU A 21 -20.63 9.92 -5.96
C GLU A 21 -19.24 9.34 -6.23
N PHE A 22 -19.12 8.01 -6.40
CA PHE A 22 -17.86 7.35 -6.74
C PHE A 22 -17.28 7.93 -8.04
N PHE A 23 -18.07 8.02 -9.11
CA PHE A 23 -17.60 8.55 -10.39
C PHE A 23 -17.28 10.04 -10.32
N HIS A 24 -18.06 10.82 -9.57
CA HIS A 24 -17.79 12.24 -9.33
C HIS A 24 -16.41 12.42 -8.65
N PHE A 25 -16.09 11.58 -7.64
CA PHE A 25 -14.81 11.66 -6.96
C PHE A 25 -13.63 11.24 -7.83
N LEU A 26 -13.81 10.33 -8.80
CA LEU A 26 -12.74 9.97 -9.75
C LEU A 26 -12.27 11.16 -10.59
N ASP A 27 -13.14 12.13 -10.86
CA ASP A 27 -12.83 13.33 -11.64
C ASP A 27 -12.30 14.49 -10.76
N ARG A 28 -12.43 14.42 -9.43
CA ARG A 28 -11.93 15.44 -8.51
C ARG A 28 -10.43 15.35 -8.31
N LYS A 29 -9.79 16.52 -8.18
CA LYS A 29 -8.36 16.60 -7.83
C LYS A 29 -8.11 15.96 -6.46
N LEU A 30 -7.10 15.08 -6.42
CA LEU A 30 -6.69 14.44 -5.19
C LEU A 30 -5.97 15.41 -4.25
N ARG A 31 -6.29 15.38 -2.97
CA ARG A 31 -5.53 16.08 -1.93
C ARG A 31 -4.15 15.45 -1.79
N LYS A 32 -3.11 16.26 -1.77
CA LYS A 32 -1.75 15.78 -1.52
C LYS A 32 -1.50 15.63 -0.04
N SER A 33 -0.63 14.68 0.31
CA SER A 33 -0.27 14.40 1.69
C SER A 33 1.21 14.09 1.83
N VAL A 34 1.73 14.32 3.03
CA VAL A 34 3.10 14.03 3.45
C VAL A 34 3.09 13.30 4.78
N ARG A 35 4.12 12.53 5.02
CA ARG A 35 4.42 11.93 6.31
C ARG A 35 5.64 12.63 6.92
N ILE A 36 5.54 13.04 8.18
CA ILE A 36 6.68 13.50 8.96
C ILE A 36 7.54 12.29 9.32
N ASN A 37 8.82 12.37 9.04
CA ASN A 37 9.79 11.35 9.35
C ASN A 37 10.37 11.55 10.76
N THR A 38 9.87 10.76 11.70
CA THR A 38 10.26 10.87 13.13
C THR A 38 11.66 10.34 13.42
N LEU A 39 12.32 9.68 12.47
CA LEU A 39 13.77 9.39 12.57
C LEU A 39 14.63 10.65 12.50
N LYS A 40 14.10 11.74 11.95
CA LYS A 40 14.84 13.00 11.72
C LYS A 40 14.36 14.20 12.53
N ALA A 41 13.05 14.24 12.84
CA ALA A 41 12.51 15.39 13.57
C ALA A 41 11.24 14.99 14.34
N ARG A 42 11.03 15.63 15.49
CA ARG A 42 9.81 15.49 16.27
C ARG A 42 8.64 16.16 15.53
N ILE A 43 7.45 15.62 15.69
CA ILE A 43 6.24 16.11 15.00
C ILE A 43 5.94 17.56 15.41
N ASP A 44 5.95 17.87 16.71
CA ASP A 44 5.72 19.21 17.26
C ASP A 44 6.67 20.25 16.64
N TYR A 45 7.97 19.96 16.58
CA TYR A 45 8.97 20.82 15.96
C TYR A 45 8.65 21.12 14.48
N VAL A 46 8.20 20.12 13.72
CA VAL A 46 7.84 20.30 12.30
C VAL A 46 6.57 21.11 12.15
N LEU A 47 5.57 20.91 13.02
CA LEU A 47 4.30 21.64 13.00
C LEU A 47 4.47 23.13 13.28
N GLU A 48 5.39 23.51 14.17
CA GLU A 48 5.68 24.92 14.47
C GLU A 48 6.32 25.66 13.27
N ARG A 49 7.07 24.97 12.44
CA ARG A 49 7.88 25.57 11.36
C ARG A 49 7.25 25.44 9.98
N LEU A 50 6.57 24.34 9.71
CA LEU A 50 6.12 23.99 8.37
C LEU A 50 4.65 24.38 8.17
N ARG A 51 4.39 25.62 7.79
CA ARG A 51 3.04 26.19 7.61
C ARG A 51 2.26 25.60 6.42
N ILE A 52 2.88 24.79 5.57
CA ILE A 52 2.20 24.10 4.45
C ILE A 52 1.36 22.92 4.92
N LEU A 53 1.57 22.43 6.14
CA LEU A 53 0.77 21.35 6.69
C LEU A 53 -0.67 21.82 6.97
N ASP A 54 -1.60 20.94 6.71
CA ASP A 54 -3.03 21.14 6.89
C ASP A 54 -3.57 20.14 7.94
N GLU A 55 -4.71 19.57 7.70
CA GLU A 55 -5.33 18.58 8.57
C GLU A 55 -4.47 17.33 8.73
N ARG A 56 -4.45 16.78 9.94
CA ARG A 56 -3.84 15.48 10.20
C ARG A 56 -4.66 14.37 9.54
N ILE A 57 -3.99 13.36 9.00
CA ILE A 57 -4.64 12.15 8.50
C ILE A 57 -5.14 11.34 9.70
N PRO A 58 -6.46 11.03 9.80
CA PRO A 58 -7.04 10.44 11.00
C PRO A 58 -6.39 9.13 11.45
N TRP A 59 -5.97 8.29 10.50
CA TRP A 59 -5.37 6.97 10.77
C TRP A 59 -3.84 6.97 10.88
N CYS A 60 -3.17 8.10 10.66
CA CYS A 60 -1.72 8.18 10.72
C CYS A 60 -1.26 9.42 11.47
N ARG A 61 -0.71 9.22 12.67
CA ARG A 61 -0.27 10.30 13.56
C ARG A 61 0.74 11.25 12.91
N GLU A 62 1.63 10.72 12.07
CA GLU A 62 2.69 11.44 11.36
C GLU A 62 2.23 11.97 10.00
N GLY A 63 1.03 11.61 9.56
CA GLY A 63 0.47 11.96 8.26
C GLY A 63 -0.30 13.28 8.28
N PHE A 64 -0.07 14.11 7.26
CA PHE A 64 -0.75 15.40 7.11
C PHE A 64 -1.11 15.65 5.64
N TYR A 65 -2.29 16.23 5.41
CA TYR A 65 -2.58 16.86 4.13
C TYR A 65 -1.76 18.15 3.99
N VAL A 66 -1.58 18.62 2.76
CA VAL A 66 -0.81 19.85 2.49
C VAL A 66 -1.62 20.86 1.69
N LYS A 67 -1.46 22.13 2.03
CA LYS A 67 -2.15 23.28 1.39
C LYS A 67 -1.61 23.61 0.01
N THR A 68 -0.38 23.15 -0.31
CA THR A 68 0.30 23.47 -1.56
C THR A 68 0.62 22.23 -2.37
N ASN A 69 0.76 22.41 -3.67
CA ASN A 69 1.25 21.36 -4.58
C ASN A 69 2.78 21.40 -4.77
N GLU A 70 3.48 22.41 -4.24
CA GLU A 70 4.90 22.70 -4.49
C GLU A 70 5.80 22.33 -3.30
N PHE A 71 5.44 21.31 -2.55
CA PHE A 71 6.23 20.87 -1.40
C PHE A 71 7.59 20.26 -1.77
N SER A 72 7.84 20.00 -3.05
CA SER A 72 9.16 19.53 -3.52
C SER A 72 10.26 20.57 -3.36
N CYS A 73 9.92 21.88 -3.31
CA CYS A 73 10.84 22.97 -3.12
C CYS A 73 11.12 23.28 -1.64
N VAL A 74 10.41 22.61 -0.72
CA VAL A 74 10.57 22.86 0.72
C VAL A 74 11.83 22.15 1.22
N PRO A 75 12.73 22.86 1.97
CA PRO A 75 13.97 22.26 2.47
C PRO A 75 13.75 20.98 3.27
N GLU A 76 12.69 20.89 4.06
CA GLU A 76 12.34 19.72 4.86
C GLU A 76 12.08 18.48 4.00
N HIS A 77 11.59 18.63 2.77
CA HIS A 77 11.47 17.53 1.83
C HIS A 77 12.85 17.09 1.31
N GLN A 78 13.74 18.03 0.98
CA GLN A 78 15.08 17.70 0.51
C GLN A 78 15.92 17.01 1.59
N LEU A 79 15.74 17.42 2.83
CA LEU A 79 16.40 16.84 4.01
C LEU A 79 15.76 15.52 4.48
N GLY A 80 14.64 15.10 3.89
CA GLY A 80 13.91 13.88 4.27
C GLY A 80 13.21 13.96 5.64
N ILE A 81 12.94 15.17 6.13
CA ILE A 81 12.14 15.43 7.33
C ILE A 81 10.66 15.18 7.05
N ILE A 82 10.20 15.52 5.84
CA ILE A 82 8.89 15.11 5.33
C ILE A 82 9.07 14.23 4.10
N PHE A 83 8.17 13.26 3.94
CA PHE A 83 8.14 12.35 2.80
C PHE A 83 6.76 12.41 2.11
N PRO A 84 6.68 12.71 0.79
CA PRO A 84 5.43 12.66 0.04
C PRO A 84 4.89 11.24 0.00
N GLN A 85 3.76 11.02 0.64
CA GLN A 85 3.11 9.71 0.70
C GLN A 85 1.60 9.90 0.67
N SER A 86 0.93 9.11 -0.15
CA SER A 86 -0.53 9.09 -0.19
C SER A 86 -1.10 8.64 1.15
N SER A 87 -2.20 9.25 1.58
CA SER A 87 -2.81 8.98 2.88
C SER A 87 -3.14 7.49 3.07
N VAL A 88 -3.74 6.83 2.07
CA VAL A 88 -4.04 5.40 2.14
C VAL A 88 -2.79 4.51 2.05
N SER A 89 -1.73 4.98 1.39
CA SER A 89 -0.44 4.26 1.35
C SER A 89 0.28 4.23 2.71
N MET A 90 -0.15 5.05 3.68
CA MET A 90 0.36 5.02 5.05
C MET A 90 -0.25 3.87 5.87
N ILE A 91 -1.35 3.25 5.42
CA ILE A 91 -2.08 2.21 6.17
C ILE A 91 -1.27 0.91 6.32
N PRO A 92 -0.69 0.30 5.27
CA PRO A 92 -0.06 -1.01 5.40
C PRO A 92 1.02 -1.12 6.48
N PRO A 93 1.94 -0.15 6.65
CA PRO A 93 2.92 -0.22 7.74
C PRO A 93 2.32 -0.15 9.15
N LEU A 94 1.14 0.50 9.33
CA LEU A 94 0.44 0.54 10.61
C LEU A 94 -0.08 -0.83 11.07
N LEU A 95 -0.28 -1.75 10.13
CA LEU A 95 -0.89 -3.07 10.36
C LEU A 95 0.13 -4.19 10.58
N LEU A 96 1.44 -3.91 10.48
CA LEU A 96 2.51 -4.91 10.56
C LEU A 96 2.94 -5.25 11.99
N ASP A 97 2.30 -4.69 13.02
CA ASP A 97 2.65 -4.88 14.44
C ASP A 97 4.14 -4.64 14.72
N LEU A 98 4.67 -3.55 14.14
CA LEU A 98 6.09 -3.21 14.15
C LEU A 98 6.58 -2.83 15.55
N LYS A 99 7.80 -3.28 15.87
CA LYS A 99 8.54 -2.90 17.07
C LYS A 99 10.05 -2.93 16.79
N PRO A 100 10.87 -2.20 17.57
CA PRO A 100 12.33 -2.28 17.46
C PRO A 100 12.84 -3.72 17.53
N GLY A 101 13.89 -4.02 16.77
CA GLY A 101 14.61 -5.30 16.82
C GLY A 101 14.10 -6.42 15.92
N ILE A 102 12.89 -6.32 15.32
CA ILE A 102 12.33 -7.37 14.46
C ILE A 102 12.94 -7.40 13.04
N LYS A 103 12.67 -8.48 12.32
CA LYS A 103 13.07 -8.66 10.91
C LYS A 103 11.83 -8.52 10.02
N VAL A 104 11.85 -7.54 9.12
CA VAL A 104 10.75 -7.24 8.19
C VAL A 104 11.19 -7.48 6.75
N LEU A 105 10.29 -8.04 5.94
CA LEU A 105 10.43 -8.12 4.49
C LEU A 105 9.44 -7.16 3.84
N ASP A 106 9.94 -6.21 3.04
CA ASP A 106 9.14 -5.41 2.10
C ASP A 106 9.39 -5.95 0.69
N LEU A 107 8.43 -6.75 0.19
CA LEU A 107 8.64 -7.61 -0.98
C LEU A 107 8.67 -6.84 -2.30
N CYS A 108 7.99 -5.67 -2.37
CA CYS A 108 7.86 -4.82 -3.56
C CYS A 108 8.09 -3.35 -3.17
N ALA A 109 9.25 -3.05 -2.60
CA ALA A 109 9.51 -1.90 -1.75
C ALA A 109 9.52 -0.53 -2.45
N SER A 110 9.90 -0.49 -3.74
CA SER A 110 10.08 0.80 -4.42
C SER A 110 8.76 1.56 -4.64
N PRO A 111 8.76 2.87 -4.41
CA PRO A 111 9.88 3.79 -4.26
C PRO A 111 10.42 3.97 -2.83
N GLY A 112 9.96 3.20 -1.84
CA GLY A 112 10.49 3.25 -0.48
C GLY A 112 9.60 3.99 0.53
N ALA A 113 8.42 4.45 0.14
CA ALA A 113 7.51 5.17 1.04
C ALA A 113 7.10 4.34 2.25
N LYS A 114 6.70 3.08 2.03
CA LYS A 114 6.33 2.14 3.09
C LYS A 114 7.55 1.64 3.84
N THR A 115 8.67 1.35 3.14
CA THR A 115 9.94 0.93 3.76
C THR A 115 10.47 1.96 4.75
N THR A 116 10.46 3.26 4.38
CA THR A 116 10.88 4.36 5.26
C THR A 116 9.96 4.54 6.46
N GLN A 117 8.66 4.27 6.29
CA GLN A 117 7.68 4.29 7.37
C GLN A 117 7.87 3.09 8.32
N ILE A 118 8.17 1.89 7.79
CA ILE A 118 8.53 0.71 8.58
C ILE A 118 9.77 1.02 9.44
N ALA A 119 10.85 1.55 8.84
CA ALA A 119 12.06 1.92 9.57
C ALA A 119 11.80 2.95 10.67
N GLN A 120 10.89 3.89 10.43
CA GLN A 120 10.45 4.89 11.42
C GLN A 120 9.78 4.23 12.62
N TYR A 121 8.87 3.28 12.41
CA TYR A 121 8.18 2.56 13.50
C TYR A 121 9.07 1.53 14.20
N MET A 122 10.13 1.08 13.54
CA MET A 122 11.18 0.25 14.15
C MET A 122 12.29 1.08 14.82
N GLU A 123 12.20 2.42 14.80
CA GLU A 123 13.20 3.32 15.42
C GLU A 123 14.64 3.09 14.90
N ASN A 124 14.79 2.62 13.64
CA ASN A 124 16.07 2.17 13.08
C ASN A 124 16.74 1.01 13.84
N GLU A 125 15.97 0.18 14.53
CA GLU A 125 16.46 -1.02 15.20
C GLU A 125 15.91 -2.29 14.57
N GLY A 126 16.76 -3.29 14.30
CA GLY A 126 16.39 -4.55 13.67
C GLY A 126 16.89 -4.66 12.22
N CYS A 127 16.10 -5.24 11.33
CA CYS A 127 16.50 -5.43 9.93
C CYS A 127 15.29 -5.38 8.99
N ILE A 128 15.39 -4.61 7.92
CA ILE A 128 14.41 -4.61 6.82
C ILE A 128 15.09 -5.15 5.57
N VAL A 129 14.55 -6.18 4.95
CA VAL A 129 14.91 -6.56 3.58
C VAL A 129 13.91 -5.89 2.65
N ALA A 130 14.41 -4.92 1.88
CA ALA A 130 13.61 -4.14 0.93
C ALA A 130 13.95 -4.59 -0.49
N ASN A 131 12.99 -5.23 -1.17
CA ASN A 131 13.21 -5.83 -2.48
C ASN A 131 12.44 -5.11 -3.58
N ASP A 132 13.03 -5.00 -4.75
CA ASP A 132 12.31 -4.70 -6.00
C ASP A 132 12.97 -5.45 -7.16
N VAL A 133 12.25 -5.67 -8.25
CA VAL A 133 12.73 -6.48 -9.38
C VAL A 133 13.50 -5.66 -10.41
N LYS A 134 13.31 -4.34 -10.48
CA LYS A 134 13.86 -3.45 -11.52
C LYS A 134 14.94 -2.54 -10.97
N MET A 135 16.09 -2.48 -11.66
CA MET A 135 17.23 -1.65 -11.25
C MET A 135 16.87 -0.17 -11.08
N GLU A 136 16.11 0.42 -12.02
CA GLU A 136 15.74 1.83 -11.92
C GLU A 136 14.90 2.09 -10.66
N ARG A 137 14.02 1.15 -10.31
CA ARG A 137 13.21 1.22 -9.10
C ARG A 137 14.05 1.04 -7.84
N VAL A 138 15.03 0.14 -7.87
CA VAL A 138 15.99 -0.08 -6.76
C VAL A 138 16.81 1.19 -6.51
N ASN A 139 17.27 1.89 -7.55
CA ASN A 139 18.01 3.14 -7.39
C ASN A 139 17.18 4.24 -6.72
N VAL A 140 15.90 4.36 -7.08
CA VAL A 140 14.97 5.30 -6.41
C VAL A 140 14.74 4.91 -4.95
N LEU A 141 14.59 3.60 -4.68
CA LEU A 141 14.46 3.08 -3.31
C LEU A 141 15.68 3.46 -2.46
N ILE A 142 16.89 3.17 -2.93
CA ILE A 142 18.15 3.48 -2.23
C ILE A 142 18.23 4.99 -1.93
N SER A 143 17.98 5.84 -2.92
CA SER A 143 18.01 7.29 -2.75
C SER A 143 17.04 7.77 -1.67
N ASN A 144 15.81 7.22 -1.64
CA ASN A 144 14.81 7.59 -0.64
C ASN A 144 15.15 7.07 0.76
N LEU A 145 15.70 5.86 0.88
CA LEU A 145 16.18 5.32 2.16
C LEU A 145 17.29 6.19 2.74
N GLN A 146 18.28 6.56 1.94
CA GLN A 146 19.39 7.45 2.33
C GLN A 146 18.87 8.84 2.76
N LYS A 147 18.01 9.45 1.92
CA LYS A 147 17.40 10.74 2.23
C LYS A 147 16.63 10.72 3.55
N CYS A 148 15.91 9.64 3.83
CA CYS A 148 15.14 9.50 5.07
C CYS A 148 15.98 9.06 6.29
N GLY A 149 17.27 8.75 6.14
CA GLY A 149 18.14 8.31 7.23
C GLY A 149 17.83 6.90 7.73
N VAL A 150 17.41 6.01 6.83
CA VAL A 150 17.16 4.60 7.16
C VAL A 150 18.47 3.84 7.22
N LEU A 151 18.79 3.24 8.37
CA LEU A 151 20.06 2.56 8.63
C LEU A 151 19.95 1.02 8.59
N ILE A 152 18.75 0.49 8.78
CA ILE A 152 18.50 -0.96 8.99
C ILE A 152 18.01 -1.68 7.73
N ALA A 153 17.93 -1.00 6.58
CA ALA A 153 17.44 -1.61 5.36
C ALA A 153 18.56 -2.23 4.52
N LYS A 154 18.39 -3.50 4.13
CA LYS A 154 19.18 -4.19 3.11
C LYS A 154 18.37 -4.26 1.83
N VAL A 155 18.86 -3.58 0.79
CA VAL A 155 18.19 -3.57 -0.50
C VAL A 155 18.61 -4.78 -1.32
N THR A 156 17.63 -5.45 -1.92
CA THR A 156 17.83 -6.58 -2.83
C THR A 156 17.13 -6.33 -4.16
N MET A 157 17.72 -6.88 -5.23
CA MET A 157 17.12 -6.84 -6.57
C MET A 157 16.90 -8.25 -7.07
N MET A 158 15.71 -8.77 -6.80
CA MET A 158 15.34 -10.12 -7.22
C MET A 158 13.83 -10.27 -7.44
N ASP A 159 13.47 -11.30 -8.17
CA ASP A 159 12.07 -11.68 -8.30
C ASP A 159 11.51 -12.05 -6.91
N GLY A 160 10.46 -11.33 -6.48
CA GLY A 160 9.85 -11.50 -5.17
C GLY A 160 9.37 -12.93 -4.88
N ARG A 161 9.02 -13.70 -5.92
CA ARG A 161 8.62 -15.11 -5.81
C ARG A 161 9.72 -16.00 -5.24
N LYS A 162 10.98 -15.63 -5.45
CA LYS A 162 12.15 -16.36 -4.93
C LYS A 162 12.29 -16.28 -3.41
N PHE A 163 11.59 -15.34 -2.76
CA PHE A 163 11.56 -15.25 -1.29
C PHE A 163 10.88 -16.44 -0.62
N ALA A 164 10.10 -17.23 -1.33
CA ALA A 164 9.60 -18.52 -0.85
C ALA A 164 10.69 -19.47 -0.31
N LYS A 165 11.94 -19.30 -0.75
CA LYS A 165 13.11 -20.08 -0.28
C LYS A 165 13.59 -19.67 1.12
N PHE A 166 13.24 -18.49 1.59
CA PHE A 166 13.64 -17.98 2.91
C PHE A 166 12.57 -18.27 3.96
N GLU A 167 12.18 -19.54 4.09
CA GLU A 167 11.12 -19.96 4.98
C GLU A 167 11.33 -19.52 6.43
N LYS A 168 10.28 -18.98 7.04
CA LYS A 168 10.21 -18.62 8.48
C LYS A 168 11.34 -17.70 8.94
N LYS A 169 11.76 -16.74 8.12
CA LYS A 169 12.87 -15.81 8.45
C LYS A 169 12.42 -14.47 8.98
N PHE A 170 11.21 -14.01 8.65
CA PHE A 170 10.73 -12.67 8.94
C PHE A 170 9.61 -12.69 9.96
N ASP A 171 9.63 -11.71 10.85
CA ASP A 171 8.60 -11.50 11.87
C ASP A 171 7.37 -10.81 11.29
N ALA A 172 7.58 -9.93 10.29
CA ALA A 172 6.53 -9.28 9.53
C ALA A 172 6.88 -9.21 8.03
N VAL A 173 5.87 -9.26 7.17
CA VAL A 173 6.04 -9.18 5.70
C VAL A 173 5.03 -8.20 5.12
N LEU A 174 5.51 -7.26 4.30
CA LEU A 174 4.68 -6.40 3.47
C LEU A 174 4.71 -6.89 2.02
N VAL A 175 3.54 -7.09 1.45
CA VAL A 175 3.33 -7.35 0.02
C VAL A 175 2.46 -6.24 -0.54
N ASP A 176 3.08 -5.05 -0.77
CA ASP A 176 2.44 -3.97 -1.54
C ASP A 176 2.61 -4.29 -3.02
N ALA A 177 1.68 -5.06 -3.54
CA ALA A 177 1.87 -5.79 -4.78
C ALA A 177 1.81 -4.88 -6.03
N PRO A 178 2.60 -5.18 -7.09
CA PRO A 178 2.40 -4.52 -8.38
C PRO A 178 0.97 -4.77 -8.86
N CYS A 179 0.27 -3.71 -9.24
CA CYS A 179 -1.14 -3.75 -9.59
C CYS A 179 -1.47 -2.84 -10.78
N SER A 180 -2.72 -2.90 -11.25
CA SER A 180 -3.22 -2.09 -12.37
C SER A 180 -3.31 -0.59 -12.07
N ASN A 181 -3.20 -0.17 -10.81
CA ASN A 181 -3.27 1.21 -10.34
C ASN A 181 -4.61 1.92 -10.63
N ILE A 182 -5.69 1.20 -10.87
CA ILE A 182 -6.99 1.85 -11.19
C ILE A 182 -7.57 2.64 -10.01
N GLY A 183 -7.15 2.38 -8.78
CA GLY A 183 -7.45 3.23 -7.64
C GLY A 183 -6.75 4.60 -7.69
N MET A 184 -5.69 4.72 -8.49
CA MET A 184 -4.86 5.93 -8.61
C MET A 184 -5.29 6.85 -9.76
N ILE A 185 -6.45 6.64 -10.38
CA ILE A 185 -6.95 7.45 -11.52
C ILE A 185 -6.98 8.94 -11.18
N ARG A 186 -7.43 9.31 -9.98
CA ARG A 186 -7.43 10.70 -9.47
C ARG A 186 -6.05 11.36 -9.49
N LYS A 187 -4.99 10.57 -9.33
CA LYS A 187 -3.60 11.06 -9.34
C LYS A 187 -3.06 11.16 -10.76
N LYS A 188 -3.37 10.18 -11.60
CA LYS A 188 -2.87 10.12 -12.97
C LYS A 188 -3.85 9.35 -13.88
N TYR A 189 -4.54 10.09 -14.72
CA TYR A 189 -5.58 9.55 -15.61
C TYR A 189 -5.05 8.53 -16.64
N SER A 190 -3.74 8.52 -16.91
CA SER A 190 -3.14 7.53 -17.82
C SER A 190 -3.30 6.07 -17.33
N TYR A 191 -3.49 5.82 -16.03
CA TYR A 191 -3.80 4.47 -15.54
C TYR A 191 -5.10 3.94 -16.12
N ALA A 192 -6.12 4.81 -16.26
CA ALA A 192 -7.36 4.45 -16.93
C ALA A 192 -7.15 4.08 -18.41
N LYS A 193 -6.31 4.84 -19.12
CA LYS A 193 -6.06 4.63 -20.55
C LYS A 193 -5.44 3.26 -20.87
N PHE A 194 -4.53 2.79 -20.02
CA PHE A 194 -3.78 1.55 -20.26
C PHE A 194 -4.37 0.31 -19.59
N TRP A 195 -5.44 0.48 -18.84
CA TRP A 195 -6.09 -0.68 -18.19
C TRP A 195 -6.79 -1.57 -19.20
N SER A 196 -6.70 -2.88 -18.95
CA SER A 196 -7.51 -3.91 -19.60
C SER A 196 -7.77 -5.04 -18.61
N LEU A 197 -8.85 -5.79 -18.81
CA LEU A 197 -9.14 -6.98 -17.99
C LEU A 197 -8.01 -8.03 -18.08
N LYS A 198 -7.40 -8.17 -19.25
CA LYS A 198 -6.24 -9.06 -19.44
C LYS A 198 -5.08 -8.65 -18.53
N LEU A 199 -4.78 -7.35 -18.43
CA LEU A 199 -3.74 -6.83 -17.52
C LEU A 199 -4.02 -7.23 -16.07
N SER A 200 -5.26 -7.05 -15.60
CA SER A 200 -5.63 -7.44 -14.22
C SER A 200 -5.55 -8.95 -14.00
N ILE A 201 -5.91 -9.77 -14.97
CA ILE A 201 -5.76 -11.22 -14.91
C ILE A 201 -4.27 -11.63 -14.79
N ASP A 202 -3.40 -11.03 -15.59
CA ASP A 202 -1.96 -11.36 -15.58
C ASP A 202 -1.28 -10.87 -14.29
N LEU A 203 -1.67 -9.68 -13.79
CA LEU A 203 -1.22 -9.17 -12.49
C LEU A 203 -1.73 -10.05 -11.33
N SER A 204 -2.98 -10.49 -11.36
CA SER A 204 -3.54 -11.38 -10.35
C SER A 204 -2.74 -12.69 -10.21
N LYS A 205 -2.30 -13.28 -11.32
CA LYS A 205 -1.44 -14.48 -11.29
C LYS A 205 -0.13 -14.20 -10.55
N LEU A 206 0.53 -13.11 -10.89
CA LEU A 206 1.78 -12.69 -10.23
C LEU A 206 1.57 -12.39 -8.74
N GLN A 207 0.49 -11.70 -8.40
CA GLN A 207 0.14 -11.34 -7.02
C GLN A 207 -0.12 -12.56 -6.16
N LYS A 208 -0.78 -13.59 -6.69
CA LYS A 208 -1.01 -14.89 -6.02
C LYS A 208 0.31 -15.60 -5.70
N GLU A 209 1.27 -15.55 -6.60
CA GLU A 209 2.61 -16.12 -6.36
C GLU A 209 3.40 -15.30 -5.32
N LEU A 210 3.31 -13.95 -5.37
CA LEU A 210 3.98 -13.06 -4.43
C LEU A 210 3.44 -13.18 -3.01
N ILE A 211 2.13 -13.24 -2.82
CA ILE A 211 1.54 -13.37 -1.49
C ILE A 211 1.90 -14.71 -0.86
N LEU A 212 1.90 -15.80 -1.63
CA LEU A 212 2.37 -17.13 -1.18
C LEU A 212 3.86 -17.11 -0.82
N ALA A 213 4.69 -16.44 -1.60
CA ALA A 213 6.12 -16.32 -1.31
C ALA A 213 6.36 -15.53 -0.01
N GLY A 214 5.66 -14.42 0.18
CA GLY A 214 5.69 -13.64 1.42
C GLY A 214 5.22 -14.46 2.62
N TYR A 215 4.13 -15.20 2.49
CA TYR A 215 3.60 -16.06 3.56
C TYR A 215 4.56 -17.19 3.94
N ARG A 216 5.24 -17.83 2.99
CA ARG A 216 6.26 -18.84 3.28
C ARG A 216 7.45 -18.25 4.04
N ALA A 217 7.89 -17.04 3.65
CA ALA A 217 8.99 -16.33 4.29
C ALA A 217 8.68 -15.88 5.73
N LEU A 218 7.40 -15.72 6.08
CA LEU A 218 6.91 -15.30 7.39
C LEU A 218 7.07 -16.43 8.42
N LYS A 219 7.47 -16.09 9.66
CA LYS A 219 7.47 -17.00 10.81
C LYS A 219 6.04 -17.36 11.24
N PRO A 220 5.82 -18.53 11.89
CA PRO A 220 4.58 -18.75 12.63
C PRO A 220 4.34 -17.65 13.67
N GLY A 221 3.10 -17.21 13.84
CA GLY A 221 2.73 -16.07 14.68
C GLY A 221 3.08 -14.70 14.10
N GLY A 222 3.71 -14.64 12.93
CA GLY A 222 4.03 -13.37 12.24
C GLY A 222 2.85 -12.81 11.46
N VAL A 223 2.95 -11.53 11.10
CA VAL A 223 1.93 -10.79 10.37
C VAL A 223 2.39 -10.48 8.94
N LEU A 224 1.54 -10.80 7.96
CA LEU A 224 1.67 -10.35 6.59
C LEU A 224 0.59 -9.32 6.28
N VAL A 225 0.99 -8.20 5.68
CA VAL A 225 0.04 -7.23 5.12
C VAL A 225 0.12 -7.28 3.60
N TYR A 226 -1.03 -7.57 2.97
CA TYR A 226 -1.21 -7.48 1.54
C TYR A 226 -1.94 -6.19 1.20
N SER A 227 -1.45 -5.44 0.21
CA SER A 227 -2.10 -4.20 -0.24
C SER A 227 -1.94 -3.96 -1.73
N THR A 228 -2.92 -3.27 -2.32
CA THR A 228 -2.87 -2.76 -3.69
C THR A 228 -3.50 -1.38 -3.79
N CYS A 229 -3.06 -0.60 -4.77
CA CYS A 229 -3.76 0.61 -5.21
C CYS A 229 -4.72 0.31 -6.37
N SER A 230 -5.30 -0.89 -6.41
CA SER A 230 -6.32 -1.33 -7.36
C SER A 230 -7.67 -1.48 -6.68
N LEU A 231 -8.75 -1.27 -7.42
CA LEU A 231 -10.11 -1.58 -6.99
C LEU A 231 -10.61 -2.91 -7.56
N GLU A 232 -9.81 -3.56 -8.41
CA GLU A 232 -10.16 -4.77 -9.15
C GLU A 232 -10.20 -6.01 -8.21
N PRO A 233 -11.34 -6.71 -8.08
CA PRO A 233 -11.45 -7.87 -7.22
C PRO A 233 -10.52 -9.04 -7.59
N LEU A 234 -10.14 -9.16 -8.87
CA LEU A 234 -9.16 -10.16 -9.29
C LEU A 234 -7.78 -9.95 -8.68
N GLU A 235 -7.40 -8.67 -8.46
CA GLU A 235 -6.12 -8.26 -7.87
C GLU A 235 -6.17 -8.18 -6.34
N ASN A 236 -7.35 -8.24 -5.74
CA ASN A 236 -7.64 -8.04 -4.33
C ASN A 236 -8.17 -9.32 -3.68
N GLU A 237 -9.48 -9.48 -3.64
CA GLU A 237 -10.15 -10.62 -2.99
C GLU A 237 -9.70 -11.96 -3.53
N ALA A 238 -9.58 -12.09 -4.86
CA ALA A 238 -9.16 -13.35 -5.49
C ALA A 238 -7.71 -13.74 -5.14
N VAL A 239 -6.87 -12.79 -4.75
CA VAL A 239 -5.50 -13.06 -4.29
C VAL A 239 -5.49 -13.53 -2.84
N VAL A 240 -6.27 -12.86 -1.98
CA VAL A 240 -6.41 -13.24 -0.57
C VAL A 240 -7.11 -14.59 -0.43
N ASP A 241 -8.20 -14.82 -1.16
CA ASP A 241 -8.92 -16.09 -1.21
C ASP A 241 -8.00 -17.25 -1.67
N HIS A 242 -7.16 -16.98 -2.67
CA HIS A 242 -6.16 -17.95 -3.11
C HIS A 242 -5.18 -18.33 -2.00
N LEU A 243 -4.71 -17.35 -1.20
CA LEU A 243 -3.84 -17.63 -0.06
C LEU A 243 -4.55 -18.51 0.98
N LEU A 244 -5.78 -18.15 1.36
CA LEU A 244 -6.58 -18.89 2.35
C LEU A 244 -6.82 -20.34 1.95
N ARG A 245 -7.15 -20.59 0.67
CA ARG A 245 -7.39 -21.95 0.15
C ARG A 245 -6.12 -22.82 0.09
N ASN A 246 -4.93 -22.23 0.10
CA ASN A 246 -3.67 -22.94 -0.07
C ASN A 246 -2.79 -22.94 1.20
N THR A 247 -3.26 -22.37 2.30
CA THR A 247 -2.48 -22.22 3.54
C THR A 247 -3.39 -22.22 4.78
N ASN A 248 -2.79 -22.22 5.97
CA ASN A 248 -3.49 -22.00 7.24
C ASN A 248 -3.45 -20.51 7.65
N ALA A 249 -3.58 -19.60 6.69
CA ALA A 249 -3.62 -18.18 6.96
C ALA A 249 -4.95 -17.78 7.61
N GLU A 250 -4.92 -16.82 8.51
CA GLU A 250 -6.09 -16.22 9.13
C GLU A 250 -6.13 -14.72 8.82
N ILE A 251 -7.29 -14.21 8.42
CA ILE A 251 -7.47 -12.76 8.21
C ILE A 251 -7.87 -12.12 9.53
N LEU A 252 -7.10 -11.14 9.96
CA LEU A 252 -7.38 -10.36 11.17
C LEU A 252 -8.26 -9.15 10.82
N GLU A 253 -9.13 -8.78 11.76
CA GLU A 253 -9.89 -7.53 11.69
C GLU A 253 -8.96 -6.32 11.73
N ILE A 254 -9.33 -5.28 10.99
CA ILE A 254 -8.60 -4.01 10.92
C ILE A 254 -9.47 -2.93 11.51
N ASP A 255 -9.04 -2.38 12.64
CA ASP A 255 -9.69 -1.24 13.30
C ASP A 255 -8.85 0.02 13.10
N LEU A 256 -9.30 0.90 12.21
CA LEU A 256 -8.69 2.19 11.92
C LEU A 256 -9.79 3.27 11.78
N PRO A 257 -9.52 4.52 12.16
CA PRO A 257 -10.50 5.61 12.09
C PRO A 257 -10.68 6.10 10.64
N LEU A 258 -11.17 5.22 9.76
CA LEU A 258 -11.47 5.50 8.37
C LEU A 258 -12.75 4.77 7.92
N LYS A 259 -13.41 5.31 6.91
CA LYS A 259 -14.56 4.66 6.27
C LYS A 259 -14.05 3.67 5.23
N SER A 260 -14.57 2.45 5.27
CA SER A 260 -14.25 1.39 4.32
C SER A 260 -15.45 0.48 4.07
N LEU A 261 -15.37 -0.28 3.00
CA LEU A 261 -16.24 -1.44 2.75
C LEU A 261 -15.48 -2.72 3.14
N GLU A 262 -16.23 -3.74 3.45
CA GLU A 262 -15.70 -5.10 3.57
C GLU A 262 -15.24 -5.62 2.19
N GLY A 263 -14.36 -6.62 2.19
CA GLY A 263 -14.05 -7.37 0.98
C GLY A 263 -15.31 -8.04 0.40
N PHE A 264 -15.38 -8.16 -0.92
CA PHE A 264 -16.51 -8.84 -1.57
C PHE A 264 -16.55 -10.32 -1.22
N LYS A 265 -17.72 -10.83 -0.87
CA LYS A 265 -17.99 -12.28 -0.79
C LYS A 265 -18.24 -12.86 -2.17
N LYS A 266 -18.83 -12.08 -3.08
CA LYS A 266 -19.14 -12.47 -4.46
C LYS A 266 -18.92 -11.30 -5.40
N PHE A 267 -18.30 -11.58 -6.53
CA PHE A 267 -18.18 -10.61 -7.61
C PHE A 267 -18.29 -11.33 -8.96
N GLU A 268 -19.32 -10.99 -9.74
CA GLU A 268 -19.70 -11.69 -10.96
C GLU A 268 -19.87 -13.21 -10.68
N ASN A 269 -19.09 -14.06 -11.36
CA ASN A 269 -19.11 -15.52 -11.19
C ASN A 269 -18.10 -16.04 -10.15
N LEU A 270 -17.41 -15.13 -9.43
CA LEU A 270 -16.44 -15.49 -8.41
C LEU A 270 -17.09 -15.49 -7.04
N GLU A 271 -16.90 -16.54 -6.27
CA GLU A 271 -17.25 -16.63 -4.85
C GLU A 271 -15.98 -16.82 -4.04
N PHE A 272 -15.86 -15.99 -2.99
CA PHE A 272 -14.72 -15.97 -2.08
C PHE A 272 -15.12 -16.53 -0.71
N LEU A 273 -14.14 -16.98 0.06
CA LEU A 273 -14.35 -17.41 1.44
C LEU A 273 -14.89 -16.26 2.31
N GLU A 274 -15.66 -16.59 3.34
CA GLU A 274 -16.30 -15.60 4.21
C GLU A 274 -15.27 -14.68 4.88
N GLU A 275 -14.11 -15.22 5.23
CA GLU A 275 -13.01 -14.50 5.89
C GLU A 275 -12.47 -13.33 5.06
N VAL A 276 -12.62 -13.38 3.73
CA VAL A 276 -12.20 -12.28 2.83
C VAL A 276 -12.95 -10.98 3.12
N ARG A 277 -14.14 -11.04 3.73
CA ARG A 277 -14.91 -9.86 4.15
C ARG A 277 -14.18 -9.00 5.19
N LYS A 278 -13.26 -9.57 5.96
CA LYS A 278 -12.43 -8.83 6.92
C LYS A 278 -11.40 -7.91 6.26
N CYS A 279 -11.16 -8.04 4.95
CA CYS A 279 -10.33 -7.11 4.19
C CYS A 279 -11.02 -5.75 4.06
N LEU A 280 -10.23 -4.68 3.97
CA LEU A 280 -10.77 -3.34 3.75
C LEU A 280 -10.65 -2.93 2.29
N ARG A 281 -11.76 -2.45 1.74
CA ARG A 281 -11.86 -1.74 0.46
C ARG A 281 -12.09 -0.27 0.74
N ILE A 282 -11.20 0.58 0.27
CA ILE A 282 -11.31 2.03 0.43
C ILE A 282 -11.63 2.62 -0.94
N HIS A 283 -12.84 3.15 -1.08
CA HIS A 283 -13.25 3.83 -2.30
C HIS A 283 -12.98 5.34 -2.18
N PRO A 284 -12.70 6.03 -3.30
CA PRO A 284 -12.27 7.43 -3.30
C PRO A 284 -13.19 8.40 -2.54
N GLN A 285 -14.51 8.22 -2.64
CA GLN A 285 -15.49 9.12 -2.01
C GLN A 285 -15.57 8.99 -0.49
N MET A 286 -15.13 7.87 0.06
CA MET A 286 -15.33 7.56 1.48
C MET A 286 -14.48 8.44 2.41
N ASN A 287 -13.25 8.76 1.98
CA ASN A 287 -12.29 9.53 2.77
C ASN A 287 -11.56 10.61 1.93
N ASP A 288 -12.06 10.94 0.76
CA ASP A 288 -11.42 11.84 -0.23
C ASP A 288 -9.97 11.41 -0.57
N THR A 289 -9.78 10.12 -0.85
CA THR A 289 -8.48 9.49 -1.10
C THR A 289 -8.38 8.87 -2.49
N GLU A 290 -7.31 8.14 -2.75
CA GLU A 290 -7.26 7.15 -3.83
C GLU A 290 -8.05 5.90 -3.44
N GLY A 291 -8.39 5.06 -4.45
CA GLY A 291 -8.88 3.72 -4.21
C GLY A 291 -7.78 2.81 -3.69
N PHE A 292 -8.08 1.98 -2.68
CA PHE A 292 -7.09 1.13 -2.04
C PHE A 292 -7.72 -0.16 -1.49
N PHE A 293 -6.90 -1.21 -1.38
CA PHE A 293 -7.28 -2.46 -0.74
C PHE A 293 -6.19 -2.90 0.23
N VAL A 294 -6.59 -3.45 1.38
CA VAL A 294 -5.65 -3.98 2.35
C VAL A 294 -6.24 -5.17 3.12
N ALA A 295 -5.38 -6.17 3.37
CA ALA A 295 -5.65 -7.33 4.21
C ALA A 295 -4.54 -7.49 5.24
N LYS A 296 -4.89 -7.73 6.52
CA LYS A 296 -3.98 -8.10 7.61
C LYS A 296 -4.11 -9.59 7.84
N ILE A 297 -3.00 -10.33 7.76
CA ILE A 297 -2.96 -11.79 7.70
C ILE A 297 -2.02 -12.31 8.76
N LEU A 298 -2.52 -13.22 9.60
CA LEU A 298 -1.74 -13.96 10.60
C LEU A 298 -1.29 -15.30 10.00
N LYS A 299 -0.06 -15.69 10.28
CA LYS A 299 0.43 -17.05 10.01
C LYS A 299 0.28 -17.89 11.26
N SER A 300 -0.68 -18.80 11.24
CA SER A 300 -0.86 -19.83 12.29
C SER A 300 0.24 -20.90 12.25
#